data_f9b17163d3a3c0a01665c76dde0c2fa3
#
_entry.id   f9b17163d3a3c0a01665c76dde0c2fa3
#
_cell.length_a   1.000
_cell.length_b   1.000
_cell.length_c   1.000
_cell.angle_alpha   90.00
_cell.angle_beta   90.00
_cell.angle_gamma   90.00
#
_symmetry.space_group_name_H-M   'P 1'
#
loop_
_entity.id
_entity.type
_entity.pdbx_description
1 polymer ?
#
loop_
_entity_poly.entity_id
_entity_poly.type
_entity_poly.pdbx_seq_one_letter_code
_entity_poly.pdbx_strand_id
1 'polypeptide(L)'
;MGVQANARQPHRTIDPVVMASHVVIRLQSLISREINPSDISVLTVGSLQAGQTENVIADTAEIGIDIRSVKPETREKLLASIQRIVKAECEASGSTVPPVFRMTRHLPNTVNDDWMAKTLAKSFGEHFKGSFDADIPTTTISEDFSVLATSQGRPCAFWHWGGVDRVLWDQKLKEGRIEDIPANHTARFAPVIHPTLQTGVHALCVAALTFFDEKLQRT
;
A
#
# COMPACT_ATOMS: atom_id res chain seq x y z
N MET A 1 -17.13 21.12 2.98
CA MET A 1 -18.37 21.20 3.79
C MET A 1 -19.46 21.81 2.93
N GLY A 2 -20.68 21.30 3.03
CA GLY A 2 -21.86 21.81 2.34
C GLY A 2 -22.70 22.72 3.22
N VAL A 3 -23.80 23.17 2.67
CA VAL A 3 -24.86 23.86 3.44
C VAL A 3 -26.06 22.95 3.46
N GLN A 4 -26.41 22.47 4.66
CA GLN A 4 -27.54 21.56 4.85
C GLN A 4 -28.86 22.26 4.52
N ALA A 5 -29.70 21.62 3.73
CA ALA A 5 -31.04 22.05 3.47
C ALA A 5 -31.93 20.90 3.00
N ASN A 6 -33.24 21.16 2.89
CA ASN A 6 -34.20 20.24 2.32
C ASN A 6 -33.91 20.06 0.80
N ALA A 7 -33.95 18.84 0.31
CA ALA A 7 -33.68 18.48 -1.10
C ALA A 7 -34.55 19.25 -2.11
N ARG A 8 -35.68 19.86 -1.68
CA ARG A 8 -36.53 20.69 -2.55
C ARG A 8 -35.95 22.07 -2.86
N GLN A 9 -34.84 22.48 -2.20
CA GLN A 9 -34.23 23.80 -2.41
C GLN A 9 -32.73 23.69 -2.73
N PRO A 10 -32.33 22.92 -3.76
CA PRO A 10 -30.92 22.65 -4.07
C PRO A 10 -30.14 23.93 -4.41
N HIS A 11 -30.81 24.96 -4.97
CA HIS A 11 -30.23 26.26 -5.32
C HIS A 11 -29.74 27.08 -4.11
N ARG A 12 -30.06 26.65 -2.90
CA ARG A 12 -29.67 27.32 -1.62
C ARG A 12 -28.57 26.54 -0.90
N THR A 13 -28.04 25.52 -1.50
CA THR A 13 -27.10 24.58 -0.86
C THR A 13 -25.85 24.39 -1.69
N ILE A 14 -24.82 23.87 -1.04
CA ILE A 14 -23.63 23.30 -1.67
C ILE A 14 -23.66 21.83 -1.32
N ASP A 15 -23.83 20.97 -2.30
CA ASP A 15 -24.02 19.53 -2.09
C ASP A 15 -22.68 18.79 -1.96
N PRO A 16 -22.32 18.29 -0.76
CA PRO A 16 -21.06 17.59 -0.57
C PRO A 16 -21.03 16.21 -1.25
N VAL A 17 -22.18 15.59 -1.52
CA VAL A 17 -22.23 14.31 -2.24
C VAL A 17 -21.76 14.50 -3.68
N VAL A 18 -22.27 15.53 -4.37
CA VAL A 18 -21.87 15.89 -5.73
C VAL A 18 -20.40 16.29 -5.75
N MET A 19 -20.00 17.18 -4.85
CA MET A 19 -18.62 17.67 -4.74
C MET A 19 -17.63 16.51 -4.53
N ALA A 20 -17.90 15.63 -3.57
CA ALA A 20 -17.05 14.48 -3.27
C ALA A 20 -17.00 13.49 -4.45
N SER A 21 -18.09 13.31 -5.18
CA SER A 21 -18.12 12.48 -6.38
C SER A 21 -17.19 13.03 -7.48
N HIS A 22 -17.17 14.33 -7.71
CA HIS A 22 -16.24 14.98 -8.64
C HIS A 22 -14.79 14.81 -8.18
N VAL A 23 -14.50 14.96 -6.90
CA VAL A 23 -13.17 14.69 -6.33
C VAL A 23 -12.74 13.26 -6.64
N VAL A 24 -13.59 12.26 -6.35
CA VAL A 24 -13.29 10.84 -6.60
C VAL A 24 -12.96 10.60 -8.07
N ILE A 25 -13.78 11.12 -8.98
CA ILE A 25 -13.56 10.96 -10.43
C ILE A 25 -12.25 11.63 -10.86
N ARG A 26 -11.99 12.85 -10.41
CA ARG A 26 -10.78 13.60 -10.77
C ARG A 26 -9.51 12.91 -10.26
N LEU A 27 -9.53 12.36 -9.06
CA LEU A 27 -8.40 11.64 -8.49
C LEU A 27 -7.99 10.41 -9.29
N GLN A 28 -8.93 9.75 -10.00
CA GLN A 28 -8.59 8.58 -10.83
C GLN A 28 -7.64 8.93 -11.98
N SER A 29 -7.65 10.15 -12.46
CA SER A 29 -6.74 10.57 -13.54
C SER A 29 -5.32 10.92 -13.05
N LEU A 30 -5.10 11.07 -11.75
CA LEU A 30 -3.85 11.55 -11.18
C LEU A 30 -2.69 10.60 -11.51
N ILE A 31 -2.84 9.32 -11.20
CA ILE A 31 -1.80 8.30 -11.50
C ILE A 31 -1.49 8.25 -12.99
N SER A 32 -2.53 8.20 -13.84
CA SER A 32 -2.37 7.99 -15.28
C SER A 32 -1.89 9.24 -16.04
N ARG A 33 -1.99 10.45 -15.48
CA ARG A 33 -1.71 11.71 -16.17
C ARG A 33 -0.64 12.58 -15.54
N GLU A 34 -0.36 12.39 -14.24
CA GLU A 34 0.58 13.27 -13.55
C GLU A 34 1.79 12.53 -12.98
N ILE A 35 1.70 11.19 -12.80
CA ILE A 35 2.81 10.38 -12.31
C ILE A 35 3.55 9.76 -13.49
N ASN A 36 4.88 9.67 -13.37
CA ASN A 36 5.70 9.00 -14.38
C ASN A 36 5.29 7.53 -14.46
N PRO A 37 4.98 7.00 -15.65
CA PRO A 37 4.59 5.57 -15.83
C PRO A 37 5.64 4.56 -15.31
N SER A 38 6.90 4.97 -15.19
CA SER A 38 7.97 4.14 -14.62
C SER A 38 7.98 4.14 -13.09
N ASP A 39 7.19 4.99 -12.44
CA ASP A 39 7.13 5.08 -10.98
C ASP A 39 6.00 4.19 -10.46
N ILE A 40 6.36 3.19 -9.66
CA ILE A 40 5.39 2.33 -9.01
C ILE A 40 4.62 3.16 -7.98
N SER A 41 3.34 3.38 -8.25
CA SER A 41 2.45 4.12 -7.35
C SER A 41 1.00 3.70 -7.51
N VAL A 42 0.24 3.78 -6.42
CA VAL A 42 -1.18 3.44 -6.36
C VAL A 42 -1.92 4.56 -5.61
N LEU A 43 -3.10 4.90 -6.10
CA LEU A 43 -4.06 5.73 -5.40
C LEU A 43 -5.40 5.01 -5.39
N THR A 44 -5.95 4.79 -4.21
CA THR A 44 -7.25 4.14 -4.03
C THR A 44 -8.14 5.04 -3.17
N VAL A 45 -9.34 5.32 -3.64
CA VAL A 45 -10.40 5.85 -2.79
C VAL A 45 -11.10 4.65 -2.15
N GLY A 46 -10.78 4.38 -0.90
CA GLY A 46 -11.27 3.22 -0.16
C GLY A 46 -12.63 3.45 0.51
N SER A 47 -13.00 4.70 0.76
CA SER A 47 -14.32 5.04 1.32
C SER A 47 -14.78 6.43 0.89
N LEU A 48 -16.10 6.56 0.78
CA LEU A 48 -16.81 7.83 0.61
C LEU A 48 -18.06 7.79 1.47
N GLN A 49 -18.17 8.70 2.41
CA GLN A 49 -19.31 8.79 3.33
C GLN A 49 -19.90 10.19 3.25
N ALA A 50 -21.18 10.30 2.86
CA ALA A 50 -21.90 11.54 2.78
C ALA A 50 -23.40 11.29 2.83
N GLY A 51 -24.13 12.12 3.60
CA GLY A 51 -25.58 12.03 3.74
C GLY A 51 -26.06 10.84 4.58
N GLN A 52 -27.34 10.89 4.96
CA GLN A 52 -27.99 9.84 5.74
C GLN A 52 -29.37 9.47 5.20
N THR A 53 -30.04 10.42 4.54
CA THR A 53 -31.40 10.26 4.01
C THR A 53 -31.51 10.92 2.64
N GLU A 54 -32.45 10.45 1.83
CA GLU A 54 -32.65 10.89 0.43
C GLU A 54 -33.28 12.30 0.31
N ASN A 55 -33.90 12.80 1.37
CA ASN A 55 -34.63 14.06 1.36
C ASN A 55 -33.90 15.23 2.03
N VAL A 56 -32.65 15.02 2.46
CA VAL A 56 -31.81 16.05 3.09
C VAL A 56 -30.46 16.09 2.42
N ILE A 57 -30.04 17.25 1.94
CA ILE A 57 -28.68 17.48 1.45
C ILE A 57 -27.76 17.55 2.68
N ALA A 58 -26.70 16.76 2.67
CA ALA A 58 -25.73 16.69 3.76
C ALA A 58 -24.98 18.01 3.95
N ASP A 59 -24.34 18.16 5.10
CA ASP A 59 -23.43 19.27 5.40
C ASP A 59 -21.96 18.89 5.20
N THR A 60 -21.65 17.60 5.18
CA THR A 60 -20.28 17.08 5.09
C THR A 60 -20.17 15.84 4.20
N ALA A 61 -18.98 15.65 3.64
CA ALA A 61 -18.55 14.40 3.05
C ALA A 61 -17.14 14.07 3.54
N GLU A 62 -16.87 12.80 3.78
CA GLU A 62 -15.57 12.27 4.15
C GLU A 62 -15.08 11.27 3.09
N ILE A 63 -13.84 11.45 2.62
CA ILE A 63 -13.22 10.59 1.62
C ILE A 63 -11.98 9.97 2.24
N GLY A 64 -11.93 8.64 2.32
CA GLY A 64 -10.76 7.87 2.72
C GLY A 64 -9.91 7.51 1.50
N ILE A 65 -8.65 7.96 1.50
CA ILE A 65 -7.72 7.77 0.38
C ILE A 65 -6.49 6.99 0.88
N ASP A 66 -6.15 5.89 0.22
CA ASP A 66 -4.88 5.18 0.39
C ASP A 66 -3.96 5.49 -0.78
N ILE A 67 -2.72 5.86 -0.47
CA ILE A 67 -1.66 6.06 -1.48
C ILE A 67 -0.46 5.20 -1.16
N ARG A 68 0.12 4.62 -2.20
CA ARG A 68 1.36 3.84 -2.12
C ARG A 68 2.33 4.34 -3.17
N SER A 69 3.59 4.46 -2.81
CA SER A 69 4.64 4.81 -3.75
C SER A 69 5.98 4.28 -3.23
N VAL A 70 6.81 3.83 -4.15
CA VAL A 70 8.17 3.37 -3.82
C VAL A 70 9.11 4.56 -3.61
N LYS A 71 8.90 5.66 -4.36
CA LYS A 71 9.76 6.85 -4.28
C LYS A 71 9.16 7.91 -3.36
N PRO A 72 9.92 8.47 -2.42
CA PRO A 72 9.47 9.57 -1.56
C PRO A 72 8.95 10.78 -2.35
N GLU A 73 9.67 11.18 -3.42
CA GLU A 73 9.32 12.33 -4.26
C GLU A 73 7.96 12.13 -4.95
N THR A 74 7.69 10.90 -5.41
CA THR A 74 6.40 10.55 -6.01
C THR A 74 5.28 10.62 -4.98
N ARG A 75 5.55 10.21 -3.74
CA ARG A 75 4.60 10.32 -2.64
C ARG A 75 4.27 11.78 -2.33
N GLU A 76 5.27 12.63 -2.21
CA GLU A 76 5.09 14.08 -1.97
C GLU A 76 4.26 14.72 -3.09
N LYS A 77 4.58 14.39 -4.34
CA LYS A 77 3.83 14.86 -5.50
C LYS A 77 2.37 14.41 -5.46
N LEU A 78 2.10 13.15 -5.10
CA LEU A 78 0.73 12.61 -4.93
C LEU A 78 -0.04 13.41 -3.87
N LEU A 79 0.55 13.61 -2.69
CA LEU A 79 -0.09 14.37 -1.61
C LEU A 79 -0.41 15.82 -2.02
N ALA A 80 0.53 16.50 -2.66
CA ALA A 80 0.33 17.86 -3.14
C ALA A 80 -0.78 17.93 -4.22
N SER A 81 -0.78 16.96 -5.16
CA SER A 81 -1.79 16.90 -6.22
C SER A 81 -3.18 16.57 -5.69
N ILE A 82 -3.30 15.67 -4.71
CA ILE A 82 -4.57 15.38 -4.03
C ILE A 82 -5.11 16.66 -3.38
N GLN A 83 -4.28 17.38 -2.63
CA GLN A 83 -4.69 18.62 -1.98
C GLN A 83 -5.14 19.69 -2.99
N ARG A 84 -4.41 19.84 -4.10
CA ARG A 84 -4.74 20.75 -5.19
C ARG A 84 -6.09 20.41 -5.81
N ILE A 85 -6.31 19.14 -6.15
CA ILE A 85 -7.56 18.67 -6.77
C ILE A 85 -8.74 18.90 -5.82
N VAL A 86 -8.63 18.48 -4.56
CA VAL A 86 -9.72 18.62 -3.60
C VAL A 86 -10.08 20.09 -3.38
N LYS A 87 -9.07 20.97 -3.24
CA LYS A 87 -9.31 22.42 -3.10
C LYS A 87 -9.99 23.00 -4.33
N ALA A 88 -9.54 22.63 -5.54
CA ALA A 88 -10.12 23.11 -6.78
C ALA A 88 -11.59 22.67 -6.97
N GLU A 89 -11.91 21.42 -6.64
CA GLU A 89 -13.30 20.92 -6.73
C GLU A 89 -14.21 21.56 -5.67
N CYS A 90 -13.70 21.86 -4.47
CA CYS A 90 -14.42 22.63 -3.46
C CYS A 90 -14.72 24.06 -3.97
N GLU A 91 -13.74 24.73 -4.56
CA GLU A 91 -13.89 26.06 -5.14
C GLU A 91 -14.89 26.05 -6.33
N ALA A 92 -14.74 25.10 -7.25
CA ALA A 92 -15.65 24.92 -8.39
C ALA A 92 -17.11 24.66 -7.97
N SER A 93 -17.30 24.02 -6.81
CA SER A 93 -18.60 23.78 -6.21
C SER A 93 -19.13 24.95 -5.36
N GLY A 94 -18.38 26.07 -5.28
CA GLY A 94 -18.77 27.26 -4.52
C GLY A 94 -18.63 27.10 -3.01
N SER A 95 -17.83 26.13 -2.52
CA SER A 95 -17.62 25.95 -1.09
C SER A 95 -16.86 27.14 -0.49
N THR A 96 -17.42 27.75 0.53
CA THR A 96 -16.77 28.84 1.29
C THR A 96 -15.90 28.31 2.44
N VAL A 97 -16.01 27.03 2.76
CA VAL A 97 -15.23 26.37 3.81
C VAL A 97 -14.15 25.53 3.19
N PRO A 98 -12.87 25.74 3.55
CA PRO A 98 -11.77 24.96 2.99
C PRO A 98 -11.87 23.48 3.43
N PRO A 99 -11.40 22.54 2.59
CA PRO A 99 -11.33 21.14 2.97
C PRO A 99 -10.29 20.90 4.06
N VAL A 100 -10.58 19.95 4.96
CA VAL A 100 -9.66 19.53 6.01
C VAL A 100 -8.96 18.24 5.57
N PHE A 101 -7.63 18.22 5.69
CA PHE A 101 -6.81 17.05 5.39
C PHE A 101 -6.26 16.47 6.69
N ARG A 102 -6.44 15.17 6.86
CA ARG A 102 -5.91 14.43 8.01
C ARG A 102 -5.09 13.24 7.53
N MET A 103 -3.84 13.17 7.94
CA MET A 103 -3.02 11.98 7.78
C MET A 103 -3.37 11.01 8.92
N THR A 104 -3.98 9.88 8.59
CA THR A 104 -4.38 8.87 9.59
C THR A 104 -3.30 7.85 9.85
N ARG A 105 -2.47 7.55 8.84
CA ARG A 105 -1.38 6.59 8.91
C ARG A 105 -0.26 6.97 7.93
N HIS A 106 0.96 6.71 8.34
CA HIS A 106 2.13 6.76 7.47
C HIS A 106 3.06 5.60 7.85
N LEU A 107 3.30 4.72 6.89
CA LEU A 107 4.32 3.67 7.00
C LEU A 107 5.48 4.06 6.08
N PRO A 108 6.73 4.07 6.57
CA PRO A 108 7.89 4.29 5.72
C PRO A 108 8.10 3.12 4.78
N ASN A 109 8.84 3.35 3.70
CA ASN A 109 9.27 2.24 2.84
C ASN A 109 10.22 1.32 3.61
N THR A 110 10.04 0.01 3.45
CA THR A 110 11.02 -0.97 3.90
C THR A 110 12.11 -1.08 2.85
N VAL A 111 13.30 -0.60 3.22
CA VAL A 111 14.49 -0.65 2.38
C VAL A 111 15.51 -1.55 3.06
N ASN A 112 15.87 -2.63 2.39
CA ASN A 112 16.90 -3.54 2.89
C ASN A 112 18.27 -2.86 2.87
N ASP A 113 19.02 -3.02 3.96
CA ASP A 113 20.44 -2.65 3.97
C ASP A 113 21.22 -3.52 2.97
N ASP A 114 21.99 -2.90 2.09
CA ASP A 114 22.66 -3.58 0.98
C ASP A 114 23.62 -4.69 1.44
N TRP A 115 24.37 -4.45 2.50
CA TRP A 115 25.29 -5.43 3.02
C TRP A 115 24.55 -6.62 3.65
N MET A 116 23.52 -6.35 4.46
CA MET A 116 22.69 -7.40 5.05
C MET A 116 21.97 -8.22 4.00
N ALA A 117 21.39 -7.56 3.00
CA ALA A 117 20.68 -8.24 1.91
C ALA A 117 21.61 -9.16 1.12
N LYS A 118 22.80 -8.69 0.72
CA LYS A 118 23.80 -9.49 0.00
C LYS A 118 24.32 -10.67 0.84
N THR A 119 24.56 -10.42 2.13
CA THR A 119 25.04 -11.46 3.06
C THR A 119 23.98 -12.56 3.23
N LEU A 120 22.72 -12.18 3.45
CA LEU A 120 21.61 -13.13 3.55
C LEU A 120 21.36 -13.86 2.23
N ALA A 121 21.40 -13.15 1.10
CA ALA A 121 21.22 -13.78 -0.21
C ALA A 121 22.21 -14.93 -0.45
N LYS A 122 23.47 -14.74 -0.05
CA LYS A 122 24.47 -15.81 -0.10
C LYS A 122 24.07 -17.00 0.78
N SER A 123 23.79 -16.77 2.04
CA SER A 123 23.45 -17.83 3.01
C SER A 123 22.16 -18.57 2.64
N PHE A 124 21.15 -17.83 2.17
CA PHE A 124 19.89 -18.40 1.73
C PHE A 124 20.08 -19.20 0.42
N GLY A 125 20.88 -18.71 -0.52
CA GLY A 125 21.22 -19.43 -1.75
C GLY A 125 21.92 -20.75 -1.47
N GLU A 126 22.85 -20.80 -0.51
CA GLU A 126 23.52 -22.02 -0.07
C GLU A 126 22.57 -23.00 0.62
N HIS A 127 21.64 -22.49 1.47
CA HIS A 127 20.73 -23.34 2.26
C HIS A 127 19.51 -23.81 1.44
N PHE A 128 18.83 -22.91 0.74
CA PHE A 128 17.59 -23.19 0.01
C PHE A 128 17.83 -23.59 -1.45
N LYS A 129 19.05 -23.36 -1.98
CA LYS A 129 19.46 -23.70 -3.35
C LYS A 129 18.46 -23.16 -4.40
N GLY A 130 17.96 -24.01 -5.27
CA GLY A 130 17.03 -23.64 -6.35
C GLY A 130 15.62 -23.19 -5.89
N SER A 131 15.36 -23.15 -4.58
CA SER A 131 14.12 -22.64 -4.02
C SER A 131 14.23 -21.19 -3.51
N PHE A 132 15.37 -20.54 -3.71
CA PHE A 132 15.62 -19.15 -3.33
C PHE A 132 15.76 -18.26 -4.56
N ASP A 133 15.15 -17.10 -4.52
CA ASP A 133 15.27 -16.03 -5.52
C ASP A 133 15.67 -14.73 -4.82
N ALA A 134 16.82 -14.17 -5.23
CA ALA A 134 17.33 -12.91 -4.69
C ALA A 134 16.76 -11.67 -5.41
N ASP A 135 16.24 -11.85 -6.62
CA ASP A 135 15.89 -10.77 -7.54
C ASP A 135 14.38 -10.55 -7.67
N ILE A 136 13.64 -10.73 -6.56
CA ILE A 136 12.20 -10.48 -6.58
C ILE A 136 11.91 -8.99 -6.84
N PRO A 137 10.89 -8.68 -7.65
CA PRO A 137 10.50 -7.29 -7.91
C PRO A 137 10.09 -6.57 -6.63
N THR A 138 10.32 -5.24 -6.60
CA THR A 138 9.78 -4.37 -5.54
C THR A 138 8.27 -4.50 -5.48
N THR A 139 7.73 -4.69 -4.28
CA THR A 139 6.31 -4.83 -4.02
C THR A 139 5.70 -3.56 -3.45
N THR A 140 4.39 -3.37 -3.63
CA THR A 140 3.61 -2.28 -3.02
C THR A 140 2.89 -2.74 -1.75
N ILE A 141 3.33 -3.84 -1.14
CA ILE A 141 2.80 -4.34 0.12
C ILE A 141 3.11 -3.33 1.21
N SER A 142 2.10 -3.05 2.04
CA SER A 142 2.24 -2.18 3.21
C SER A 142 2.58 -3.02 4.42
N GLU A 143 3.69 -2.70 5.10
CA GLU A 143 4.13 -3.38 6.32
C GLU A 143 4.93 -2.41 7.20
N ASP A 144 5.15 -2.74 8.46
CA ASP A 144 5.78 -1.87 9.44
C ASP A 144 7.09 -2.45 10.04
N PHE A 145 7.57 -3.56 9.50
CA PHE A 145 8.77 -4.25 9.98
C PHE A 145 9.98 -3.30 10.09
N SER A 146 10.20 -2.48 9.06
CA SER A 146 11.37 -1.58 9.03
C SER A 146 11.37 -0.57 10.19
N VAL A 147 10.21 -0.23 10.74
CA VAL A 147 10.09 0.72 11.87
C VAL A 147 10.80 0.20 13.11
N LEU A 148 10.83 -1.11 13.35
CA LEU A 148 11.51 -1.73 14.47
C LEU A 148 13.01 -1.41 14.47
N ALA A 149 13.62 -1.36 13.30
CA ALA A 149 15.05 -1.08 13.16
C ALA A 149 15.32 0.42 12.95
N THR A 150 14.60 1.06 12.00
CA THR A 150 14.86 2.44 11.60
C THR A 150 14.58 3.45 12.70
N SER A 151 13.62 3.18 13.61
CA SER A 151 13.37 4.00 14.80
C SER A 151 14.58 4.04 15.76
N GLN A 152 15.47 3.07 15.66
CA GLN A 152 16.70 2.97 16.45
C GLN A 152 17.96 3.27 15.61
N GLY A 153 17.81 3.78 14.39
CA GLY A 153 18.92 4.02 13.47
C GLY A 153 19.70 2.75 13.11
N ARG A 154 19.03 1.59 13.10
CA ARG A 154 19.64 0.30 12.80
C ARG A 154 19.28 -0.16 11.39
N PRO A 155 20.21 -0.87 10.70
CA PRO A 155 19.90 -1.49 9.43
C PRO A 155 18.94 -2.68 9.62
N CYS A 156 18.21 -3.03 8.56
CA CYS A 156 17.33 -4.19 8.53
C CYS A 156 17.38 -4.90 7.18
N ALA A 157 16.94 -6.15 7.17
CA ALA A 157 16.68 -6.90 5.97
C ALA A 157 15.35 -7.63 6.11
N PHE A 158 14.53 -7.51 5.08
CA PHE A 158 13.21 -8.11 4.98
C PHE A 158 13.17 -9.06 3.79
N TRP A 159 12.55 -10.20 3.96
CA TRP A 159 12.37 -11.19 2.91
C TRP A 159 10.98 -11.83 2.98
N HIS A 160 10.58 -12.48 1.92
CA HIS A 160 9.33 -13.23 1.83
C HIS A 160 9.59 -14.73 1.74
N TRP A 161 8.60 -15.53 2.13
CA TRP A 161 8.57 -16.96 1.79
C TRP A 161 7.16 -17.36 1.38
N GLY A 162 7.06 -18.36 0.49
CA GLY A 162 5.80 -18.81 -0.07
C GLY A 162 4.96 -19.60 0.94
N GLY A 163 3.64 -19.39 0.87
CA GLY A 163 2.66 -20.14 1.65
C GLY A 163 1.64 -20.91 0.81
N VAL A 164 1.72 -20.81 -0.51
CA VAL A 164 0.82 -21.53 -1.42
C VAL A 164 1.32 -22.95 -1.68
N ASP A 165 0.41 -23.91 -1.75
CA ASP A 165 0.74 -25.28 -2.18
C ASP A 165 1.44 -25.27 -3.54
N ARG A 166 2.56 -25.99 -3.65
CA ARG A 166 3.40 -25.97 -4.85
C ARG A 166 2.68 -26.57 -6.06
N VAL A 167 1.90 -27.63 -5.86
CA VAL A 167 1.18 -28.27 -6.96
C VAL A 167 0.09 -27.35 -7.49
N LEU A 168 -0.64 -26.72 -6.59
CA LEU A 168 -1.66 -25.73 -6.94
C LEU A 168 -1.03 -24.54 -7.68
N TRP A 169 0.09 -24.00 -7.18
CA TRP A 169 0.80 -22.91 -7.84
C TRP A 169 1.23 -23.27 -9.26
N ASP A 170 1.93 -24.40 -9.43
CA ASP A 170 2.43 -24.83 -10.73
C ASP A 170 1.30 -25.14 -11.72
N GLN A 171 0.18 -25.68 -11.23
CA GLN A 171 -1.03 -25.87 -12.05
C GLN A 171 -1.58 -24.53 -12.52
N LYS A 172 -1.80 -23.58 -11.60
CA LYS A 172 -2.40 -22.28 -11.92
C LYS A 172 -1.48 -21.44 -12.81
N LEU A 173 -0.19 -21.54 -12.62
CA LEU A 173 0.81 -20.91 -13.50
C LEU A 173 0.72 -21.45 -14.94
N LYS A 174 0.61 -22.78 -15.12
CA LYS A 174 0.46 -23.40 -16.44
C LYS A 174 -0.87 -23.04 -17.12
N GLU A 175 -1.92 -22.85 -16.32
CA GLU A 175 -3.23 -22.41 -16.81
C GLU A 175 -3.28 -20.90 -17.14
N GLY A 176 -2.27 -20.11 -16.76
CA GLY A 176 -2.30 -18.64 -16.83
C GLY A 176 -3.37 -18.02 -15.92
N ARG A 177 -3.65 -18.63 -14.77
CA ARG A 177 -4.75 -18.29 -13.85
C ARG A 177 -4.28 -18.17 -12.41
N ILE A 178 -3.11 -17.54 -12.18
CA ILE A 178 -2.56 -17.32 -10.83
C ILE A 178 -3.54 -16.50 -9.96
N GLU A 179 -4.31 -15.61 -10.58
CA GLU A 179 -5.32 -14.79 -9.90
C GLU A 179 -6.46 -15.57 -9.26
N ASP A 180 -6.65 -16.85 -9.62
CA ASP A 180 -7.60 -17.73 -8.95
C ASP A 180 -7.15 -18.18 -7.55
N ILE A 181 -5.85 -18.08 -7.26
CA ILE A 181 -5.30 -18.42 -5.95
C ILE A 181 -5.73 -17.34 -4.96
N PRO A 182 -6.37 -17.73 -3.84
CA PRO A 182 -6.81 -16.76 -2.84
C PRO A 182 -5.65 -15.91 -2.33
N ALA A 183 -5.77 -14.60 -2.48
CA ALA A 183 -4.79 -13.64 -1.99
C ALA A 183 -5.01 -13.32 -0.50
N ASN A 184 -4.01 -12.68 0.12
CA ASN A 184 -4.11 -12.13 1.48
C ASN A 184 -5.36 -11.25 1.60
N HIS A 185 -5.96 -11.21 2.79
CA HIS A 185 -7.20 -10.49 3.11
C HIS A 185 -8.47 -11.07 2.47
N THR A 186 -8.42 -12.25 1.86
CA THR A 186 -9.62 -12.98 1.46
C THR A 186 -9.99 -14.05 2.51
N ALA A 187 -11.27 -14.33 2.67
CA ALA A 187 -11.73 -15.34 3.62
C ALA A 187 -11.26 -16.78 3.30
N ARG A 188 -10.75 -17.00 2.08
CA ARG A 188 -10.25 -18.30 1.61
C ARG A 188 -8.73 -18.40 1.61
N PHE A 189 -8.02 -17.34 2.02
CA PHE A 189 -6.57 -17.40 2.13
C PHE A 189 -6.16 -18.33 3.28
N ALA A 190 -5.44 -19.40 2.94
CA ALA A 190 -4.96 -20.37 3.91
C ALA A 190 -3.59 -20.91 3.46
N PRO A 191 -2.50 -20.44 4.06
CA PRO A 191 -1.17 -21.01 3.80
C PRO A 191 -1.11 -22.47 4.19
N VAL A 192 -0.43 -23.31 3.38
CA VAL A 192 -0.17 -24.69 3.75
C VAL A 192 0.83 -24.75 4.91
N ILE A 193 0.60 -25.64 5.88
CA ILE A 193 1.46 -25.77 7.05
C ILE A 193 2.85 -26.25 6.62
N HIS A 194 2.90 -27.27 5.79
CA HIS A 194 4.14 -27.83 5.25
C HIS A 194 4.24 -27.54 3.74
N PRO A 195 5.35 -27.00 3.24
CA PRO A 195 6.61 -26.72 3.96
C PRO A 195 6.70 -25.31 4.58
N THR A 196 5.64 -24.47 4.54
CA THR A 196 5.67 -23.05 4.88
C THR A 196 6.27 -22.78 6.27
N LEU A 197 5.79 -23.47 7.31
CA LEU A 197 6.27 -23.27 8.68
C LEU A 197 7.75 -23.64 8.79
N GLN A 198 8.14 -24.78 8.24
CA GLN A 198 9.53 -25.24 8.28
C GLN A 198 10.45 -24.27 7.53
N THR A 199 10.04 -23.79 6.36
CA THR A 199 10.80 -22.80 5.57
C THR A 199 11.00 -21.50 6.37
N GLY A 200 9.95 -20.99 7.02
CA GLY A 200 10.05 -19.79 7.86
C GLY A 200 11.00 -19.96 9.03
N VAL A 201 10.93 -21.11 9.73
CA VAL A 201 11.86 -21.43 10.84
C VAL A 201 13.30 -21.51 10.32
N HIS A 202 13.55 -22.23 9.23
CA HIS A 202 14.88 -22.33 8.65
C HIS A 202 15.42 -20.95 8.22
N ALA A 203 14.60 -20.12 7.56
CA ALA A 203 15.03 -18.80 7.15
C ALA A 203 15.47 -17.93 8.33
N LEU A 204 14.69 -17.92 9.41
CA LEU A 204 15.05 -17.20 10.64
C LEU A 204 16.33 -17.74 11.30
N CYS A 205 16.47 -19.07 11.38
CA CYS A 205 17.67 -19.69 11.94
C CYS A 205 18.91 -19.39 11.09
N VAL A 206 18.81 -19.52 9.77
CA VAL A 206 19.93 -19.22 8.84
C VAL A 206 20.31 -17.75 8.96
N ALA A 207 19.32 -16.83 8.98
CA ALA A 207 19.59 -15.40 9.14
C ALA A 207 20.30 -15.10 10.47
N ALA A 208 19.83 -15.65 11.58
CA ALA A 208 20.46 -15.47 12.88
C ALA A 208 21.91 -16.00 12.90
N LEU A 209 22.14 -17.22 12.45
CA LEU A 209 23.46 -17.83 12.40
C LEU A 209 24.42 -17.06 11.49
N THR A 210 23.92 -16.54 10.37
CA THR A 210 24.72 -15.73 9.44
C THR A 210 25.31 -14.50 10.13
N PHE A 211 24.53 -13.80 10.97
CA PHE A 211 25.00 -12.60 11.64
C PHE A 211 25.66 -12.85 13.01
N PHE A 212 25.55 -14.06 13.56
CA PHE A 212 26.30 -14.45 14.74
C PHE A 212 27.70 -15.00 14.41
N ASP A 213 28.01 -15.27 13.14
CA ASP A 213 29.36 -15.65 12.74
C ASP A 213 30.29 -14.43 12.85
N GLU A 214 31.24 -14.48 13.81
CA GLU A 214 32.22 -13.41 14.09
C GLU A 214 33.05 -13.00 12.87
N LYS A 215 33.22 -13.90 11.88
CA LYS A 215 33.95 -13.64 10.64
C LYS A 215 33.20 -12.70 9.68
N LEU A 216 31.91 -12.48 9.90
CA LEU A 216 31.08 -11.61 9.07
C LEU A 216 30.77 -10.26 9.74
N GLN A 217 31.33 -10.02 10.94
CA GLN A 217 31.20 -8.71 11.58
C GLN A 217 31.89 -7.65 10.72
N ARG A 218 31.23 -6.53 10.50
CA ARG A 218 31.76 -5.40 9.72
C ARG A 218 33.11 -4.97 10.33
N THR A 219 34.18 -5.17 9.59
CA THR A 219 35.44 -4.43 9.79
C THR A 219 35.29 -2.99 9.35
#